data_9532f93e523da0ebb8c555eeec0e20ee
#
_entry.id   9532f93e523da0ebb8c555eeec0e20ee
#
_cell.length_a   1.000
_cell.length_b   1.000
_cell.length_c   1.000
_cell.angle_alpha   90.00
_cell.angle_beta   90.00
_cell.angle_gamma   90.00
#
_symmetry.space_group_name_H-M   'P 1'
#
loop_
_entity.id
_entity.type
_entity.pdbx_description
1 polymer ?
#
loop_
_entity_poly.entity_id
_entity_poly.type
_entity_poly.pdbx_seq_one_letter_code
_entity_poly.pdbx_strand_id
1 'polypeptide(L)'
;MTLEMLEKEMTKARRNRDTVRITAISGLVNAVKVAAINERCKDNITEEFVNNILIKEQKTVQEMIDTCPADRTDLMTEYENRMAIVKEFAPQLITDPTEITLMITSIVPTGTAFVKKDRGIIMKTIAPHFKGKADMKIVNQVLNEMLV
;
A
#
# COMPACT_ATOMS: atom_id res chain seq x y z
N MET A 1 2.62 -6.30 8.52
CA MET A 1 1.83 -7.54 8.33
C MET A 1 2.71 -8.61 7.70
N THR A 2 2.80 -9.78 8.32
CA THR A 2 3.52 -10.93 7.77
C THR A 2 2.54 -11.91 7.11
N LEU A 3 3.03 -12.79 6.23
CA LEU A 3 2.19 -13.82 5.63
C LEU A 3 1.59 -14.75 6.69
N GLU A 4 2.36 -15.10 7.72
CA GLU A 4 1.90 -15.94 8.83
C GLU A 4 0.73 -15.27 9.59
N MET A 5 0.79 -13.96 9.80
CA MET A 5 -0.31 -13.22 10.44
C MET A 5 -1.58 -13.22 9.59
N LEU A 6 -1.46 -13.07 8.26
CA LEU A 6 -2.59 -13.22 7.34
C LEU A 6 -3.21 -14.62 7.40
N GLU A 7 -2.40 -15.65 7.44
CA GLU A 7 -2.87 -17.04 7.54
C GLU A 7 -3.56 -17.31 8.90
N LYS A 8 -3.08 -16.71 9.98
CA LYS A 8 -3.75 -16.76 11.28
C LYS A 8 -5.12 -16.08 11.26
N GLU A 9 -5.21 -14.91 10.63
CA GLU A 9 -6.48 -14.19 10.48
C GLU A 9 -7.48 -14.98 9.59
N MET A 10 -6.99 -15.65 8.54
CA MET A 10 -7.81 -16.55 7.74
C MET A 10 -8.36 -17.73 8.58
N THR A 11 -7.54 -18.30 9.46
CA THR A 11 -7.93 -19.38 10.37
C THR A 11 -9.01 -18.92 11.34
N LYS A 12 -8.88 -17.69 11.90
CA LYS A 12 -9.92 -17.08 12.76
C LYS A 12 -11.23 -16.90 12.00
N ALA A 13 -11.18 -16.37 10.78
CA ALA A 13 -12.37 -16.19 9.95
C ALA A 13 -13.09 -17.51 9.66
N ARG A 14 -12.33 -18.58 9.41
CA ARG A 14 -12.89 -19.94 9.24
C ARG A 14 -13.59 -20.45 10.50
N ARG A 15 -12.99 -20.23 11.69
CA ARG A 15 -13.61 -20.60 12.97
C ARG A 15 -14.91 -19.86 13.19
N ASN A 16 -14.98 -18.59 12.81
CA ASN A 16 -16.16 -17.74 12.93
C ASN A 16 -17.17 -17.96 11.80
N ARG A 17 -16.86 -18.78 10.81
CA ARG A 17 -17.70 -19.04 9.61
C ARG A 17 -18.03 -17.75 8.84
N ASP A 18 -17.13 -16.77 8.87
CA ASP A 18 -17.26 -15.51 8.15
C ASP A 18 -16.79 -15.69 6.70
N THR A 19 -17.74 -16.04 5.83
CA THR A 19 -17.44 -16.35 4.42
C THR A 19 -16.88 -15.16 3.64
N VAL A 20 -17.36 -13.95 3.93
CA VAL A 20 -16.88 -12.71 3.29
C VAL A 20 -15.41 -12.49 3.64
N ARG A 21 -15.08 -12.59 4.91
CA ARG A 21 -13.73 -12.41 5.42
C ARG A 21 -12.79 -13.52 4.94
N ILE A 22 -13.24 -14.77 4.91
CA ILE A 22 -12.48 -15.91 4.38
C ILE A 22 -12.10 -15.66 2.92
N THR A 23 -13.05 -15.27 2.08
CA THR A 23 -12.83 -15.01 0.65
C THR A 23 -11.83 -13.89 0.44
N ALA A 24 -11.98 -12.77 1.13
CA ALA A 24 -11.09 -11.62 1.01
C ALA A 24 -9.66 -11.95 1.47
N ILE A 25 -9.49 -12.55 2.64
CA ILE A 25 -8.15 -12.89 3.17
C ILE A 25 -7.49 -13.98 2.33
N SER A 26 -8.25 -14.96 1.86
CA SER A 26 -7.73 -16.01 0.96
C SER A 26 -7.19 -15.40 -0.35
N GLY A 27 -7.88 -14.40 -0.90
CA GLY A 27 -7.41 -13.63 -2.05
C GLY A 27 -6.08 -12.92 -1.78
N LEU A 28 -5.93 -12.28 -0.61
CA LEU A 28 -4.69 -11.61 -0.21
C LEU A 28 -3.53 -12.60 -0.03
N VAL A 29 -3.75 -13.71 0.67
CA VAL A 29 -2.74 -14.77 0.85
C VAL A 29 -2.29 -15.32 -0.50
N ASN A 30 -3.24 -15.59 -1.41
CA ASN A 30 -2.93 -16.07 -2.74
C ASN A 30 -2.12 -15.04 -3.54
N ALA A 31 -2.50 -13.75 -3.50
CA ALA A 31 -1.77 -12.69 -4.17
C ALA A 31 -0.31 -12.60 -3.71
N VAL A 32 -0.07 -12.70 -2.40
CA VAL A 32 1.29 -12.72 -1.84
C VAL A 32 2.08 -13.94 -2.32
N LYS A 33 1.49 -15.13 -2.27
CA LYS A 33 2.14 -16.38 -2.69
C LYS A 33 2.47 -16.40 -4.17
N VAL A 34 1.55 -15.96 -5.02
CA VAL A 34 1.77 -15.86 -6.48
C VAL A 34 2.87 -14.85 -6.80
N ALA A 35 2.85 -13.68 -6.17
CA ALA A 35 3.89 -12.67 -6.34
C ALA A 35 5.26 -13.20 -5.88
N ALA A 36 5.32 -13.92 -4.77
CA ALA A 36 6.56 -14.52 -4.26
C ALA A 36 7.14 -15.58 -5.21
N ILE A 37 6.28 -16.35 -5.88
CA ILE A 37 6.71 -17.30 -6.91
C ILE A 37 7.27 -16.55 -8.13
N ASN A 38 6.56 -15.53 -8.61
CA ASN A 38 6.95 -14.74 -9.77
C ASN A 38 8.28 -14.01 -9.56
N GLU A 39 8.51 -13.50 -8.36
CA GLU A 39 9.75 -12.81 -7.97
C GLU A 39 10.82 -13.77 -7.43
N ARG A 40 10.57 -15.08 -7.44
CA ARG A 40 11.48 -16.14 -6.98
C ARG A 40 11.97 -15.97 -5.53
N CYS A 41 11.11 -15.43 -4.67
CA CYS A 41 11.41 -15.19 -3.25
C CYS A 41 10.51 -15.97 -2.28
N LYS A 42 9.87 -17.06 -2.73
CA LYS A 42 8.92 -17.85 -1.93
C LYS A 42 9.50 -18.36 -0.61
N ASP A 43 10.81 -18.57 -0.55
CA ASP A 43 11.51 -19.07 0.65
C ASP A 43 11.95 -17.94 1.58
N ASN A 44 11.79 -16.67 1.17
CA ASN A 44 12.13 -15.50 1.94
C ASN A 44 11.11 -14.37 1.73
N ILE A 45 9.87 -14.58 2.18
CA ILE A 45 8.81 -13.59 2.10
C ILE A 45 8.91 -12.64 3.29
N THR A 46 9.45 -11.45 3.05
CA THR A 46 9.62 -10.42 4.07
C THR A 46 8.31 -9.69 4.37
N GLU A 47 8.23 -9.06 5.54
CA GLU A 47 7.09 -8.20 5.88
C GLU A 47 6.91 -7.04 4.90
N GLU A 48 8.01 -6.42 4.48
CA GLU A 48 7.99 -5.37 3.45
C GLU A 48 7.38 -5.85 2.14
N PHE A 49 7.74 -7.06 1.71
CA PHE A 49 7.18 -7.68 0.51
C PHE A 49 5.66 -7.84 0.62
N VAL A 50 5.19 -8.39 1.75
CA VAL A 50 3.74 -8.57 2.01
C VAL A 50 3.03 -7.22 2.00
N ASN A 51 3.56 -6.22 2.68
CA ASN A 51 2.97 -4.88 2.73
C ASN A 51 2.87 -4.23 1.34
N ASN A 52 3.89 -4.39 0.50
CA ASN A 52 3.86 -3.89 -0.88
C ASN A 52 2.77 -4.57 -1.72
N ILE A 53 2.56 -5.87 -1.54
CA ILE A 53 1.48 -6.59 -2.24
C ILE A 53 0.11 -6.14 -1.73
N LEU A 54 -0.07 -5.94 -0.42
CA LEU A 54 -1.33 -5.43 0.14
C LEU A 54 -1.67 -4.04 -0.38
N ILE A 55 -0.69 -3.16 -0.54
CA ILE A 55 -0.87 -1.83 -1.14
C ILE A 55 -1.32 -1.95 -2.61
N LYS A 56 -0.72 -2.85 -3.38
CA LYS A 56 -1.12 -3.12 -4.78
C LYS A 56 -2.55 -3.65 -4.84
N GLU A 57 -2.91 -4.60 -3.98
CA GLU A 57 -4.27 -5.14 -3.90
C GLU A 57 -5.29 -4.06 -3.53
N GLN A 58 -4.95 -3.16 -2.61
CA GLN A 58 -5.82 -2.04 -2.27
C GLN A 58 -6.08 -1.14 -3.48
N LYS A 59 -5.07 -0.84 -4.29
CA LYS A 59 -5.22 -0.08 -5.53
C LYS A 59 -6.08 -0.81 -6.56
N THR A 60 -5.86 -2.10 -6.73
CA THR A 60 -6.65 -2.94 -7.64
C THR A 60 -8.13 -2.95 -7.24
N VAL A 61 -8.43 -3.12 -5.97
CA VAL A 61 -9.83 -3.09 -5.48
C VAL A 61 -10.45 -1.70 -5.66
N GLN A 62 -9.67 -0.62 -5.46
CA GLN A 62 -10.14 0.74 -5.71
C GLN A 62 -10.48 0.95 -7.20
N GLU A 63 -9.65 0.47 -8.11
CA GLU A 63 -9.94 0.51 -9.54
C GLU A 63 -11.20 -0.29 -9.90
N MET A 64 -11.42 -1.44 -9.27
CA MET A 64 -12.64 -2.23 -9.44
C MET A 64 -13.89 -1.47 -8.97
N ILE A 65 -13.81 -0.75 -7.86
CA ILE A 65 -14.88 0.11 -7.36
C ILE A 65 -15.15 1.26 -8.35
N ASP A 66 -14.10 1.94 -8.80
CA ASP A 66 -14.20 3.12 -9.67
C ASP A 66 -14.76 2.77 -11.07
N THR A 67 -14.52 1.54 -11.53
CA THR A 67 -14.98 1.05 -12.83
C THR A 67 -16.24 0.18 -12.75
N CYS A 68 -16.78 -0.04 -11.56
CA CYS A 68 -17.98 -0.85 -11.35
C CYS A 68 -19.21 -0.19 -12.02
N PRO A 69 -19.99 -0.91 -12.84
CA PRO A 69 -21.22 -0.38 -13.40
C PRO A 69 -22.22 0.02 -12.32
N ALA A 70 -22.89 1.16 -12.49
CA ALA A 70 -23.81 1.73 -11.50
C ALA A 70 -25.04 0.84 -11.21
N ASP A 71 -25.41 -0.03 -12.14
CA ASP A 71 -26.51 -1.00 -12.01
C ASP A 71 -26.12 -2.29 -11.27
N ARG A 72 -24.81 -2.51 -11.06
CA ARG A 72 -24.29 -3.71 -10.39
C ARG A 72 -24.00 -3.44 -8.92
N THR A 73 -25.07 -3.17 -8.16
CA THR A 73 -25.01 -2.94 -6.70
C THR A 73 -24.51 -4.15 -5.92
N ASP A 74 -24.74 -5.36 -6.41
CA ASP A 74 -24.20 -6.62 -5.88
C ASP A 74 -22.67 -6.67 -5.90
N LEU A 75 -22.07 -6.34 -7.05
CA LEU A 75 -20.62 -6.26 -7.20
C LEU A 75 -20.02 -5.11 -6.38
N MET A 76 -20.67 -3.95 -6.36
CA MET A 76 -20.23 -2.80 -5.58
C MET A 76 -20.12 -3.15 -4.10
N THR A 77 -21.14 -3.78 -3.54
CA THR A 77 -21.14 -4.22 -2.15
C THR A 77 -20.00 -5.22 -1.87
N GLU A 78 -19.78 -6.17 -2.77
CA GLU A 78 -18.67 -7.14 -2.65
C GLU A 78 -17.31 -6.44 -2.66
N TYR A 79 -17.09 -5.48 -3.57
CA TYR A 79 -15.83 -4.74 -3.67
C TYR A 79 -15.60 -3.82 -2.47
N GLU A 80 -16.65 -3.17 -1.95
CA GLU A 80 -16.57 -2.35 -0.75
C GLU A 80 -16.22 -3.18 0.48
N ASN A 81 -16.83 -4.36 0.64
CA ASN A 81 -16.49 -5.29 1.72
C ASN A 81 -15.04 -5.77 1.61
N ARG A 82 -14.59 -6.10 0.41
CA ARG A 82 -13.20 -6.47 0.14
C ARG A 82 -12.25 -5.33 0.47
N MET A 83 -12.58 -4.10 0.07
CA MET A 83 -11.80 -2.91 0.37
C MET A 83 -11.65 -2.69 1.88
N ALA A 84 -12.72 -2.81 2.64
CA ALA A 84 -12.69 -2.66 4.09
C ALA A 84 -11.73 -3.65 4.75
N ILE A 85 -11.73 -4.91 4.30
CA ILE A 85 -10.85 -5.95 4.81
C ILE A 85 -9.39 -5.71 4.39
N VAL A 86 -9.14 -5.34 3.13
CA VAL A 86 -7.79 -5.00 2.66
C VAL A 86 -7.20 -3.83 3.44
N LYS A 87 -7.99 -2.79 3.68
CA LYS A 87 -7.57 -1.62 4.49
C LYS A 87 -7.21 -1.96 5.93
N GLU A 88 -7.83 -2.99 6.49
CA GLU A 88 -7.52 -3.46 7.85
C GLU A 88 -6.09 -4.02 7.94
N PHE A 89 -5.61 -4.68 6.88
CA PHE A 89 -4.30 -5.33 6.85
C PHE A 89 -3.22 -4.52 6.13
N ALA A 90 -3.59 -3.70 5.15
CA ALA A 90 -2.65 -2.87 4.42
C ALA A 90 -2.10 -1.75 5.33
N PRO A 91 -0.79 -1.42 5.21
CA PRO A 91 -0.26 -0.29 5.94
C PRO A 91 -0.95 1.01 5.48
N GLN A 92 -1.29 1.86 6.44
CA GLN A 92 -1.84 3.17 6.14
C GLN A 92 -0.74 4.06 5.57
N LEU A 93 -0.92 4.52 4.33
CA LEU A 93 0.00 5.43 3.70
C LEU A 93 -0.30 6.87 4.14
N ILE A 94 0.76 7.61 4.44
CA ILE A 94 0.67 9.05 4.69
C ILE A 94 0.32 9.73 3.38
N THR A 95 -0.79 10.46 3.37
CA THR A 95 -1.30 11.20 2.22
C THR A 95 -1.42 12.70 2.47
N ASP A 96 -1.21 13.13 3.72
CA ASP A 96 -1.24 14.55 4.07
C ASP A 96 0.01 15.27 3.53
N PRO A 97 -0.16 16.24 2.59
CA PRO A 97 0.96 17.00 2.05
C PRO A 97 1.78 17.74 3.10
N THR A 98 1.14 18.21 4.17
CA THR A 98 1.80 18.93 5.27
C THR A 98 2.74 18.01 6.04
N GLU A 99 2.28 16.82 6.38
CA GLU A 99 3.09 15.80 7.06
C GLU A 99 4.26 15.36 6.19
N ILE A 100 4.02 15.14 4.90
CA ILE A 100 5.07 14.80 3.92
C ILE A 100 6.11 15.91 3.83
N THR A 101 5.70 17.19 3.80
CA THR A 101 6.61 18.34 3.78
C THR A 101 7.50 18.36 5.01
N LEU A 102 6.94 18.16 6.19
CA LEU A 102 7.70 18.09 7.44
C LEU A 102 8.70 16.93 7.45
N MET A 103 8.30 15.78 6.95
CA MET A 103 9.20 14.63 6.83
C MET A 103 10.34 14.90 5.86
N ILE A 104 10.07 15.48 4.69
CA ILE A 104 11.13 15.85 3.71
C ILE A 104 12.12 16.79 4.35
N THR A 105 11.66 17.85 5.01
CA THR A 105 12.54 18.84 5.66
C THR A 105 13.37 18.26 6.80
N SER A 106 12.87 17.23 7.48
CA SER A 106 13.60 16.55 8.55
C SER A 106 14.69 15.58 8.04
N ILE A 107 14.48 14.99 6.87
CA ILE A 107 15.39 14.01 6.25
C ILE A 107 16.52 14.72 5.49
N VAL A 108 16.18 15.77 4.76
CA VAL A 108 17.15 16.55 3.98
C VAL A 108 18.02 17.39 4.91
N PRO A 109 19.36 17.37 4.75
CA PRO A 109 20.27 18.13 5.62
C PRO A 109 19.93 19.64 5.68
N THR A 110 20.06 20.20 6.87
CA THR A 110 19.84 21.63 7.10
C THR A 110 20.76 22.48 6.20
N GLY A 111 20.17 23.43 5.49
CA GLY A 111 20.91 24.29 4.55
C GLY A 111 20.95 23.80 3.10
N THR A 112 20.31 22.65 2.81
CA THR A 112 20.16 22.18 1.42
C THR A 112 19.15 23.08 0.69
N ALA A 113 19.57 23.67 -0.43
CA ALA A 113 18.66 24.44 -1.27
C ALA A 113 17.74 23.49 -2.07
N PHE A 114 16.44 23.74 -2.02
CA PHE A 114 15.46 23.01 -2.81
C PHE A 114 15.38 23.60 -4.23
N VAL A 115 16.36 23.24 -5.07
CA VAL A 115 16.41 23.69 -6.46
C VAL A 115 16.09 22.55 -7.42
N LYS A 116 15.45 22.87 -8.55
CA LYS A 116 15.05 21.88 -9.57
C LYS A 116 16.19 21.00 -10.06
N LYS A 117 17.40 21.54 -10.11
CA LYS A 117 18.62 20.79 -10.48
C LYS A 117 18.88 19.58 -9.59
N ASP A 118 18.61 19.72 -8.29
CA ASP A 118 18.96 18.73 -7.26
C ASP A 118 17.82 17.75 -6.97
N ARG A 119 16.70 17.87 -7.70
CA ARG A 119 15.52 17.01 -7.53
C ARG A 119 15.88 15.52 -7.48
N GLY A 120 16.74 15.06 -8.37
CA GLY A 120 17.16 13.65 -8.42
C GLY A 120 17.95 13.21 -7.19
N ILE A 121 18.80 14.08 -6.67
CA ILE A 121 19.62 13.83 -5.47
C ILE A 121 18.73 13.82 -4.25
N ILE A 122 17.85 14.81 -4.10
CA ILE A 122 16.89 14.90 -3.00
C ILE A 122 15.98 13.68 -3.03
N MET A 123 15.43 13.31 -4.18
CA MET A 123 14.58 12.13 -4.33
C MET A 123 15.29 10.85 -3.92
N LYS A 124 16.55 10.65 -4.31
CA LYS A 124 17.35 9.49 -3.86
C LYS A 124 17.52 9.45 -2.36
N THR A 125 17.66 10.60 -1.72
CA THR A 125 17.82 10.71 -0.26
C THR A 125 16.53 10.39 0.48
N ILE A 126 15.39 10.89 0.00
CA ILE A 126 14.09 10.75 0.68
C ILE A 126 13.35 9.45 0.35
N ALA A 127 13.49 8.92 -0.87
CA ALA A 127 12.72 7.76 -1.33
C ALA A 127 12.78 6.55 -0.40
N PRO A 128 13.94 6.13 0.16
CA PRO A 128 14.01 5.01 1.08
C PRO A 128 13.17 5.21 2.36
N HIS A 129 13.03 6.47 2.80
CA HIS A 129 12.28 6.81 4.02
C HIS A 129 10.77 6.83 3.82
N PHE A 130 10.31 7.08 2.58
CA PHE A 130 8.89 7.13 2.22
C PHE A 130 8.36 5.84 1.63
N LYS A 131 9.22 4.96 1.14
CA LYS A 131 8.82 3.70 0.54
C LYS A 131 8.04 2.85 1.53
N GLY A 132 6.79 2.53 1.18
CA GLY A 132 5.89 1.77 2.06
C GLY A 132 5.27 2.56 3.21
N LYS A 133 5.59 3.86 3.38
CA LYS A 133 5.05 4.74 4.43
C LYS A 133 4.15 5.84 3.90
N ALA A 134 4.42 6.32 2.68
CA ALA A 134 3.65 7.37 2.05
C ALA A 134 3.34 7.05 0.59
N ASP A 135 2.31 7.70 0.02
CA ASP A 135 2.05 7.60 -1.41
C ASP A 135 3.11 8.39 -2.19
N MET A 136 3.95 7.65 -2.93
CA MET A 136 5.06 8.24 -3.70
C MET A 136 4.59 9.25 -4.75
N LYS A 137 3.35 9.16 -5.23
CA LYS A 137 2.77 10.15 -6.14
C LYS A 137 2.62 11.51 -5.45
N ILE A 138 2.11 11.50 -4.22
CA ILE A 138 1.93 12.71 -3.40
C ILE A 138 3.29 13.23 -2.97
N VAL A 139 4.23 12.37 -2.59
CA VAL A 139 5.62 12.76 -2.26
C VAL A 139 6.28 13.48 -3.42
N ASN A 140 6.14 12.97 -4.65
CA ASN A 140 6.66 13.63 -5.85
C ASN A 140 6.01 14.99 -6.10
N GLN A 141 4.71 15.10 -5.91
CA GLN A 141 3.97 16.36 -6.06
C GLN A 141 4.46 17.39 -5.04
N VAL A 142 4.50 17.03 -3.77
CA VAL A 142 4.98 17.91 -2.69
C VAL A 142 6.41 18.35 -2.93
N LEU A 143 7.29 17.43 -3.31
CA LEU A 143 8.68 17.77 -3.63
C LEU A 143 8.76 18.78 -4.79
N ASN A 144 7.97 18.60 -5.85
CA ASN A 144 7.94 19.55 -6.98
C ASN A 144 7.46 20.95 -6.56
N GLU A 145 6.53 21.04 -5.62
CA GLU A 145 6.04 22.32 -5.05
C GLU A 145 7.10 22.99 -4.18
N MET A 146 7.95 22.20 -3.50
CA MET A 146 9.05 22.73 -2.66
C MET A 146 10.25 23.22 -3.48
N LEU A 147 10.42 22.73 -4.72
CA LEU A 147 11.55 23.10 -5.58
C LEU A 147 11.35 24.47 -6.24
N VAL A 148 12.37 25.30 -6.15
CA VAL A 148 12.39 26.66 -6.72
C VAL A 148 13.03 26.65 -8.11
#